data_5b717841b3608bb65047f84c1279c8d9
#
_entry.id   5b717841b3608bb65047f84c1279c8d9
#
_cell.length_a   1.000
_cell.length_b   1.000
_cell.length_c   1.000
_cell.angle_alpha   90.00
_cell.angle_beta   90.00
_cell.angle_gamma   90.00
#
_symmetry.space_group_name_H-M   'P 1'
#
loop_
_entity.id
_entity.type
_entity.pdbx_description
1 polymer ?
#
loop_
_entity_poly.entity_id
_entity_poly.type
_entity_poly.pdbx_seq_one_letter_code
_entity_poly.pdbx_strand_id
1 'polypeptide(L)'
;GDTVDVDGDFYEVENARLFDPPEEQPAIVVSGFGDAAIELAGRIGDGFWGHAGESDAVAAFESAGGRGPRYAQLNVCWAADEESARRTVHEIWPNSGIPGQLSQDLPTWTHFEQAATLVTREQASASVSCGPDPAPLLAAVKESVAAGYDHIYFHQIGPDQEGFFSFWENEILPALRTG
;
A
#
# COMPACT_ATOMS: atom_id res chain seq x y z
N GLY A 1 -26.72 16.06 7.71
CA GLY A 1 -25.89 16.11 8.88
C GLY A 1 -26.14 17.36 9.71
N ASP A 2 -25.97 17.25 11.02
CA ASP A 2 -26.03 18.39 11.92
C ASP A 2 -24.72 19.21 11.84
N THR A 3 -24.80 20.49 12.22
CA THR A 3 -23.61 21.31 12.40
C THR A 3 -22.93 20.91 13.71
N VAL A 4 -21.63 20.73 13.70
CA VAL A 4 -20.82 20.34 14.87
C VAL A 4 -19.67 21.30 15.09
N ASP A 5 -19.39 21.56 16.35
CA ASP A 5 -18.21 22.27 16.83
C ASP A 5 -17.42 21.30 17.72
N VAL A 6 -16.11 21.24 17.55
CA VAL A 6 -15.22 20.40 18.34
C VAL A 6 -13.99 21.21 18.74
N ASP A 7 -13.74 21.28 20.04
CA ASP A 7 -12.51 21.84 20.60
C ASP A 7 -11.68 20.68 21.17
N GLY A 8 -10.69 20.23 20.41
CA GLY A 8 -9.84 19.11 20.74
C GLY A 8 -8.38 19.51 20.96
N ASP A 9 -7.58 18.61 21.53
CA ASP A 9 -6.17 18.89 21.87
C ASP A 9 -5.30 19.21 20.63
N PHE A 10 -5.68 18.76 19.43
CA PHE A 10 -4.90 18.90 18.20
C PHE A 10 -5.64 19.63 17.07
N TYR A 11 -6.96 19.68 17.13
CA TYR A 11 -7.80 20.28 16.08
C TYR A 11 -8.95 21.03 16.69
N GLU A 12 -9.20 22.21 16.15
CA GLU A 12 -10.40 23.00 16.40
C GLU A 12 -11.28 22.94 15.15
N VAL A 13 -12.55 22.62 15.31
CA VAL A 13 -13.51 22.52 14.22
C VAL A 13 -14.69 23.41 14.57
N GLU A 14 -14.99 24.41 13.74
CA GLU A 14 -16.11 25.31 13.91
C GLU A 14 -17.10 25.17 12.76
N ASN A 15 -18.38 25.08 13.07
CA ASN A 15 -19.48 25.08 12.11
C ASN A 15 -19.36 24.02 11.01
N ALA A 16 -18.73 22.87 11.30
CA ALA A 16 -18.57 21.80 10.31
C ALA A 16 -19.88 21.06 10.08
N ARG A 17 -20.19 20.78 8.82
CA ARG A 17 -21.37 20.04 8.43
C ARG A 17 -21.12 19.18 7.20
N LEU A 18 -21.58 17.93 7.24
CA LEU A 18 -21.72 17.09 6.04
C LEU A 18 -23.07 17.41 5.39
N PHE A 19 -23.04 18.02 4.21
CA PHE A 19 -24.25 18.44 3.49
C PHE A 19 -24.94 17.27 2.76
N ASP A 20 -24.15 16.28 2.36
CA ASP A 20 -24.62 15.09 1.65
C ASP A 20 -24.03 13.82 2.33
N PRO A 21 -24.49 13.46 3.54
CA PRO A 21 -24.02 12.27 4.22
C PRO A 21 -24.53 11.01 3.50
N PRO A 22 -23.72 9.96 3.42
CA PRO A 22 -24.19 8.67 2.91
C PRO A 22 -25.28 8.10 3.80
N GLU A 23 -26.19 7.31 3.22
CA GLU A 23 -27.27 6.63 3.97
C GLU A 23 -26.71 5.65 4.99
N GLU A 24 -25.63 4.94 4.61
CA GLU A 24 -24.88 4.04 5.50
C GLU A 24 -23.45 4.57 5.68
N GLN A 25 -22.93 4.50 6.90
CA GLN A 25 -21.56 4.90 7.17
C GLN A 25 -20.59 3.99 6.38
N PRO A 26 -19.70 4.57 5.55
CA PRO A 26 -18.68 3.78 4.86
C PRO A 26 -17.70 3.18 5.86
N ALA A 27 -17.17 2.00 5.55
CA ALA A 27 -16.14 1.36 6.35
C ALA A 27 -14.87 2.21 6.40
N ILE A 28 -14.30 2.36 7.59
CA ILE A 28 -13.05 3.09 7.81
C ILE A 28 -11.92 2.07 7.92
N VAL A 29 -11.13 1.96 6.86
CA VAL A 29 -9.92 1.14 6.85
C VAL A 29 -8.74 2.00 7.33
N VAL A 30 -8.07 1.56 8.38
CA VAL A 30 -6.95 2.29 8.98
C VAL A 30 -5.63 1.69 8.52
N SER A 31 -4.75 2.52 7.96
CA SER A 31 -3.40 2.14 7.58
C SER A 31 -2.45 2.28 8.75
N GLY A 32 -1.59 1.28 8.98
CA GLY A 32 -0.58 1.30 10.03
C GLY A 32 0.66 0.48 9.63
N PHE A 33 1.85 1.07 9.83
CA PHE A 33 3.13 0.43 9.53
C PHE A 33 4.05 0.30 10.77
N GLY A 34 3.61 0.79 11.92
CA GLY A 34 4.31 0.64 13.19
C GLY A 34 3.35 0.16 14.26
N ASP A 35 3.85 -0.46 15.32
CA ASP A 35 3.07 -1.16 16.34
C ASP A 35 1.91 -0.33 16.89
N ALA A 36 2.16 0.94 17.25
CA ALA A 36 1.14 1.82 17.80
C ALA A 36 0.02 2.15 16.79
N ALA A 37 0.36 2.28 15.49
CA ALA A 37 -0.61 2.56 14.44
C ALA A 37 -1.43 1.31 14.12
N ILE A 38 -0.82 0.13 14.12
CA ILE A 38 -1.50 -1.15 13.91
C ILE A 38 -2.45 -1.45 15.07
N GLU A 39 -1.99 -1.22 16.31
CA GLU A 39 -2.85 -1.35 17.51
C GLU A 39 -4.04 -0.38 17.45
N LEU A 40 -3.81 0.87 17.05
CA LEU A 40 -4.89 1.85 16.84
C LEU A 40 -5.88 1.37 15.78
N ALA A 41 -5.38 0.86 14.63
CA ALA A 41 -6.23 0.30 13.59
C ALA A 41 -7.14 -0.81 14.12
N GLY A 42 -6.61 -1.71 14.95
CA GLY A 42 -7.38 -2.79 15.58
C GLY A 42 -8.48 -2.32 16.55
N ARG A 43 -8.28 -1.16 17.18
CA ARG A 43 -9.24 -0.60 18.15
C ARG A 43 -10.35 0.23 17.53
N ILE A 44 -10.08 0.95 16.45
CA ILE A 44 -11.02 1.94 15.90
C ILE A 44 -11.41 1.72 14.44
N GLY A 45 -10.65 0.86 13.71
CA GLY A 45 -10.87 0.62 12.29
C GLY A 45 -11.90 -0.48 12.03
N ASP A 46 -12.65 -0.31 10.94
CA ASP A 46 -13.50 -1.36 10.38
C ASP A 46 -12.69 -2.34 9.52
N GLY A 47 -11.44 -2.02 9.22
CA GLY A 47 -10.47 -2.85 8.51
C GLY A 47 -9.04 -2.32 8.67
N PHE A 48 -8.07 -3.08 8.21
CA PHE A 48 -6.65 -2.81 8.30
C PHE A 48 -6.00 -2.76 6.93
N TRP A 49 -5.08 -1.82 6.72
CA TRP A 49 -4.23 -1.75 5.55
C TRP A 49 -2.76 -1.76 5.95
N GLY A 50 -2.05 -2.82 5.55
CA GLY A 50 -0.63 -3.02 5.87
C GLY A 50 0.24 -3.31 4.66
N HIS A 51 1.52 -3.61 4.93
CA HIS A 51 2.44 -4.11 3.92
C HIS A 51 2.17 -5.58 3.62
N ALA A 52 2.34 -5.94 2.37
CA ALA A 52 2.23 -7.33 1.93
C ALA A 52 3.25 -8.24 2.64
N GLY A 53 2.83 -9.45 3.02
CA GLY A 53 3.69 -10.46 3.63
C GLY A 53 3.97 -10.30 5.13
N GLU A 54 3.50 -9.23 5.78
CA GLU A 54 3.74 -8.99 7.22
C GLU A 54 2.71 -9.68 8.11
N SER A 55 2.95 -10.95 8.49
CA SER A 55 2.08 -11.71 9.39
C SER A 55 1.96 -11.13 10.79
N ASP A 56 3.05 -10.54 11.31
CA ASP A 56 3.06 -9.95 12.64
C ASP A 56 2.15 -8.72 12.73
N ALA A 57 2.04 -7.94 11.65
CA ALA A 57 1.12 -6.81 11.54
C ALA A 57 -0.34 -7.26 11.61
N VAL A 58 -0.70 -8.34 10.91
CA VAL A 58 -2.04 -8.93 10.96
C VAL A 58 -2.35 -9.46 12.36
N ALA A 59 -1.41 -10.17 12.97
CA ALA A 59 -1.57 -10.70 14.33
C ALA A 59 -1.72 -9.56 15.38
N ALA A 60 -0.99 -8.47 15.24
CA ALA A 60 -1.10 -7.30 16.11
C ALA A 60 -2.47 -6.61 15.96
N PHE A 61 -2.94 -6.42 14.73
CA PHE A 61 -4.28 -5.89 14.45
C PHE A 61 -5.38 -6.73 15.11
N GLU A 62 -5.33 -8.05 14.93
CA GLU A 62 -6.31 -8.98 15.53
C GLU A 62 -6.23 -8.99 17.07
N SER A 63 -5.02 -8.95 17.64
CA SER A 63 -4.80 -8.90 19.09
C SER A 63 -5.35 -7.62 19.72
N ALA A 64 -5.34 -6.51 18.98
CA ALA A 64 -5.92 -5.24 19.40
C ALA A 64 -7.46 -5.19 19.29
N GLY A 65 -8.08 -6.26 18.79
CA GLY A 65 -9.55 -6.41 18.67
C GLY A 65 -10.07 -6.23 17.23
N GLY A 66 -9.21 -6.00 16.25
CA GLY A 66 -9.57 -5.87 14.85
C GLY A 66 -10.17 -7.16 14.27
N ARG A 67 -11.25 -7.04 13.53
CA ARG A 67 -12.00 -8.19 12.96
C ARG A 67 -12.41 -7.97 11.50
N GLY A 68 -12.14 -6.79 10.97
CA GLY A 68 -12.51 -6.43 9.62
C GLY A 68 -11.54 -6.95 8.55
N PRO A 69 -11.77 -6.60 7.29
CA PRO A 69 -10.92 -7.02 6.20
C PRO A 69 -9.49 -6.47 6.33
N ARG A 70 -8.53 -7.25 5.86
CA ARG A 70 -7.10 -6.95 5.89
C ARG A 70 -6.60 -6.78 4.46
N TYR A 71 -6.18 -5.58 4.17
CA TYR A 71 -5.73 -5.15 2.85
C TYR A 71 -4.22 -5.07 2.81
N ALA A 72 -3.61 -5.61 1.75
CA ALA A 72 -2.20 -5.43 1.45
C ALA A 72 -2.01 -4.76 0.09
N GLN A 73 -0.96 -3.96 -0.05
CA GLN A 73 -0.55 -3.42 -1.33
C GLN A 73 0.70 -4.14 -1.82
N LEU A 74 0.67 -4.60 -3.06
CA LEU A 74 1.82 -5.10 -3.81
C LEU A 74 2.18 -4.11 -4.91
N ASN A 75 3.47 -3.71 -4.93
CA ASN A 75 3.99 -2.87 -5.97
C ASN A 75 4.50 -3.73 -7.13
N VAL A 76 4.10 -3.38 -8.33
CA VAL A 76 4.47 -4.08 -9.56
C VAL A 76 4.84 -3.07 -10.64
N CYS A 77 5.83 -3.41 -11.44
CA CYS A 77 6.15 -2.68 -12.66
C CYS A 77 6.30 -3.67 -13.81
N TRP A 78 5.22 -3.86 -14.56
CA TRP A 78 5.27 -4.66 -15.78
C TRP A 78 5.91 -3.87 -16.92
N ALA A 79 6.81 -4.53 -17.63
CA ALA A 79 7.39 -4.10 -18.90
C ALA A 79 7.82 -5.34 -19.69
N ALA A 80 8.18 -5.18 -20.96
CA ALA A 80 8.58 -6.29 -21.83
C ALA A 80 9.84 -7.03 -21.37
N ASP A 81 10.66 -6.38 -20.53
CA ASP A 81 11.83 -6.96 -19.88
C ASP A 81 12.05 -6.35 -18.49
N GLU A 82 12.75 -7.10 -17.63
CA GLU A 82 12.99 -6.72 -16.23
C GLU A 82 13.84 -5.44 -16.11
N GLU A 83 14.83 -5.27 -16.96
CA GLU A 83 15.73 -4.10 -16.93
C GLU A 83 14.96 -2.80 -17.22
N SER A 84 14.06 -2.83 -18.20
CA SER A 84 13.15 -1.73 -18.50
C SER A 84 12.19 -1.44 -17.35
N ALA A 85 11.64 -2.46 -16.71
CA ALA A 85 10.78 -2.31 -15.54
C ALA A 85 11.53 -1.64 -14.37
N ARG A 86 12.72 -2.12 -14.02
CA ARG A 86 13.56 -1.55 -12.95
C ARG A 86 13.97 -0.10 -13.25
N ARG A 87 14.29 0.22 -14.50
CA ARG A 87 14.57 1.58 -14.93
C ARG A 87 13.34 2.47 -14.74
N THR A 88 12.16 2.01 -15.15
CA THR A 88 10.89 2.74 -14.99
C THR A 88 10.58 3.02 -13.52
N VAL A 89 10.74 2.05 -12.63
CA VAL A 89 10.58 2.25 -11.18
C VAL A 89 11.51 3.34 -10.68
N HIS A 90 12.78 3.30 -11.05
CA HIS A 90 13.76 4.30 -10.62
C HIS A 90 13.47 5.70 -11.16
N GLU A 91 12.95 5.82 -12.39
CA GLU A 91 12.59 7.10 -13.01
C GLU A 91 11.32 7.71 -12.42
N ILE A 92 10.31 6.89 -12.12
CA ILE A 92 8.99 7.35 -11.68
C ILE A 92 8.88 7.42 -10.15
N TRP A 93 9.46 6.46 -9.45
CA TRP A 93 9.27 6.32 -8.00
C TRP A 93 10.56 6.02 -7.22
N PRO A 94 11.64 6.81 -7.43
CA PRO A 94 12.92 6.59 -6.75
C PRO A 94 12.82 6.73 -5.23
N ASN A 95 11.89 7.53 -4.72
CA ASN A 95 11.68 7.73 -3.29
C ASN A 95 11.27 6.44 -2.55
N SER A 96 10.79 5.41 -3.23
CA SER A 96 10.54 4.10 -2.62
C SER A 96 11.82 3.44 -2.05
N GLY A 97 12.99 3.82 -2.55
CA GLY A 97 14.29 3.35 -2.07
C GLY A 97 14.90 4.20 -0.95
N ILE A 98 14.23 5.26 -0.46
CA ILE A 98 14.71 6.05 0.68
C ILE A 98 14.49 5.24 1.95
N PRO A 99 15.55 4.93 2.73
CA PRO A 99 15.44 3.97 3.83
C PRO A 99 14.83 4.55 5.11
N GLY A 100 14.05 3.73 5.78
CA GLY A 100 13.66 3.90 7.18
C GLY A 100 13.00 5.23 7.52
N GLN A 101 13.37 5.78 8.68
CA GLN A 101 12.81 7.01 9.23
C GLN A 101 12.99 8.22 8.31
N LEU A 102 14.06 8.24 7.49
CA LEU A 102 14.31 9.34 6.57
C LEU A 102 13.14 9.54 5.59
N SER A 103 12.49 8.46 5.16
CA SER A 103 11.32 8.54 4.27
C SER A 103 10.08 9.19 4.90
N GLN A 104 10.07 9.36 6.23
CA GLN A 104 8.97 9.95 7.00
C GLN A 104 9.28 11.38 7.45
N ASP A 105 10.55 11.70 7.71
CA ASP A 105 10.96 12.93 8.39
C ASP A 105 11.44 14.04 7.46
N LEU A 106 11.51 13.80 6.15
CA LEU A 106 11.91 14.84 5.19
C LEU A 106 10.84 15.95 5.14
N PRO A 107 11.18 17.21 5.47
CA PRO A 107 10.19 18.24 5.75
C PRO A 107 9.59 18.88 4.49
N THR A 108 10.19 18.68 3.32
CA THR A 108 9.71 19.28 2.06
C THR A 108 9.91 18.34 0.88
N TRP A 109 9.10 18.54 -0.17
CA TRP A 109 9.23 17.81 -1.43
C TRP A 109 10.63 17.97 -2.07
N THR A 110 11.25 19.14 -1.93
CA THR A 110 12.63 19.39 -2.41
C THR A 110 13.65 18.48 -1.73
N HIS A 111 13.47 18.19 -0.42
CA HIS A 111 14.35 17.27 0.28
C HIS A 111 14.15 15.83 -0.20
N PHE A 112 12.92 15.43 -0.52
CA PHE A 112 12.65 14.14 -1.16
C PHE A 112 13.32 14.01 -2.52
N GLU A 113 13.23 15.04 -3.37
CA GLU A 113 13.94 15.06 -4.66
C GLU A 113 15.45 14.91 -4.50
N GLN A 114 16.04 15.65 -3.55
CA GLN A 114 17.48 15.56 -3.27
C GLN A 114 17.86 14.16 -2.76
N ALA A 115 17.11 13.60 -1.82
CA ALA A 115 17.35 12.26 -1.29
C ALA A 115 17.20 11.20 -2.39
N ALA A 116 16.19 11.31 -3.25
CA ALA A 116 15.95 10.41 -4.36
C ALA A 116 17.11 10.34 -5.36
N THR A 117 17.91 11.42 -5.51
CA THR A 117 19.10 11.38 -6.37
C THR A 117 20.19 10.42 -5.88
N LEU A 118 20.15 10.02 -4.61
CA LEU A 118 21.11 9.09 -4.00
C LEU A 118 20.65 7.64 -4.10
N VAL A 119 19.40 7.40 -4.48
CA VAL A 119 18.82 6.07 -4.57
C VAL A 119 19.26 5.38 -5.85
N THR A 120 19.79 4.18 -5.74
CA THR A 120 20.14 3.37 -6.91
C THR A 120 18.90 2.67 -7.49
N ARG A 121 19.02 2.18 -8.71
CA ARG A 121 17.95 1.43 -9.38
C ARG A 121 17.57 0.17 -8.59
N GLU A 122 18.56 -0.52 -8.06
CA GLU A 122 18.39 -1.73 -7.25
C GLU A 122 17.62 -1.41 -5.96
N GLN A 123 17.95 -0.29 -5.31
CA GLN A 123 17.25 0.15 -4.10
C GLN A 123 15.79 0.53 -4.39
N ALA A 124 15.54 1.31 -5.43
CA ALA A 124 14.19 1.72 -5.82
C ALA A 124 13.29 0.52 -6.17
N SER A 125 13.84 -0.52 -6.80
CA SER A 125 13.09 -1.70 -7.25
C SER A 125 13.10 -2.88 -6.29
N ALA A 126 13.73 -2.76 -5.12
CA ALA A 126 13.93 -3.88 -4.19
C ALA A 126 12.62 -4.55 -3.71
N SER A 127 11.56 -3.76 -3.53
CA SER A 127 10.23 -4.22 -3.09
C SER A 127 9.18 -4.23 -4.21
N VAL A 128 9.61 -4.20 -5.48
CA VAL A 128 8.71 -4.14 -6.63
C VAL A 128 8.89 -5.39 -7.49
N SER A 129 7.81 -6.07 -7.81
CA SER A 129 7.82 -7.15 -8.80
C SER A 129 7.99 -6.55 -10.19
N CYS A 130 9.19 -6.71 -10.78
CA CYS A 130 9.57 -6.06 -12.04
C CYS A 130 9.63 -7.06 -13.20
N GLY A 131 9.09 -6.67 -14.36
CA GLY A 131 9.22 -7.39 -15.63
C GLY A 131 8.06 -8.32 -15.96
N PRO A 132 8.23 -9.15 -17.00
CA PRO A 132 7.17 -9.99 -17.53
C PRO A 132 7.07 -11.38 -16.86
N ASP A 133 8.00 -11.74 -15.96
CA ASP A 133 7.94 -13.01 -15.24
C ASP A 133 6.82 -12.98 -14.19
N PRO A 134 5.80 -13.87 -14.26
CA PRO A 134 4.73 -13.92 -13.28
C PRO A 134 5.17 -14.49 -11.92
N ALA A 135 6.27 -15.24 -11.85
CA ALA A 135 6.63 -16.00 -10.66
C ALA A 135 6.88 -15.13 -9.40
N PRO A 136 7.61 -13.99 -9.47
CA PRO A 136 7.81 -13.14 -8.31
C PRO A 136 6.50 -12.55 -7.77
N LEU A 137 5.60 -12.10 -8.66
CA LEU A 137 4.31 -11.54 -8.27
C LEU A 137 3.41 -12.61 -7.64
N LEU A 138 3.34 -13.80 -8.21
CA LEU A 138 2.57 -14.93 -7.67
C LEU A 138 3.11 -15.37 -6.31
N ALA A 139 4.42 -15.36 -6.12
CA ALA A 139 5.03 -15.65 -4.82
C ALA A 139 4.62 -14.63 -3.76
N ALA A 140 4.69 -13.32 -4.08
CA ALA A 140 4.29 -12.25 -3.18
C ALA A 140 2.79 -12.29 -2.82
N VAL A 141 1.92 -12.67 -3.76
CA VAL A 141 0.50 -12.91 -3.49
C VAL A 141 0.30 -14.06 -2.49
N LYS A 142 0.97 -15.19 -2.72
CA LYS A 142 0.89 -16.37 -1.82
C LYS A 142 1.39 -16.05 -0.42
N GLU A 143 2.49 -15.31 -0.32
CA GLU A 143 3.04 -14.85 0.95
C GLU A 143 2.05 -13.95 1.69
N SER A 144 1.42 -13.01 0.99
CA SER A 144 0.41 -12.11 1.57
C SER A 144 -0.84 -12.86 2.07
N VAL A 145 -1.32 -13.83 1.30
CA VAL A 145 -2.43 -14.69 1.72
C VAL A 145 -2.04 -15.53 2.94
N ALA A 146 -0.83 -16.11 2.95
CA ALA A 146 -0.32 -16.88 4.08
C ALA A 146 -0.12 -16.02 5.33
N ALA A 147 0.22 -14.74 5.18
CA ALA A 147 0.31 -13.76 6.26
C ALA A 147 -1.06 -13.35 6.85
N GLY A 148 -2.17 -13.73 6.21
CA GLY A 148 -3.52 -13.48 6.70
C GLY A 148 -4.24 -12.30 6.05
N TYR A 149 -3.71 -11.72 4.99
CA TYR A 149 -4.42 -10.72 4.19
C TYR A 149 -5.48 -11.38 3.31
N ASP A 150 -6.66 -10.76 3.24
CA ASP A 150 -7.80 -11.26 2.47
C ASP A 150 -8.11 -10.41 1.23
N HIS A 151 -7.49 -9.22 1.11
CA HIS A 151 -7.59 -8.34 -0.03
C HIS A 151 -6.18 -7.87 -0.44
N ILE A 152 -5.86 -7.96 -1.73
CA ILE A 152 -4.56 -7.55 -2.26
C ILE A 152 -4.78 -6.56 -3.40
N TYR A 153 -4.18 -5.37 -3.25
CA TYR A 153 -4.16 -4.31 -4.25
C TYR A 153 -2.84 -4.32 -5.00
N PHE A 154 -2.92 -4.19 -6.32
CA PHE A 154 -1.76 -4.12 -7.18
C PHE A 154 -1.55 -2.69 -7.65
N HIS A 155 -0.42 -2.11 -7.27
CA HIS A 155 0.00 -0.79 -7.73
C HIS A 155 0.96 -0.94 -8.89
N GLN A 156 0.45 -0.82 -10.13
CA GLN A 156 1.26 -0.79 -11.34
C GLN A 156 1.93 0.58 -11.49
N ILE A 157 3.25 0.63 -11.32
CA ILE A 157 4.04 1.86 -11.36
C ILE A 157 4.29 2.33 -12.81
N GLY A 158 4.46 1.38 -13.73
CA GLY A 158 4.75 1.69 -15.13
C GLY A 158 3.59 2.31 -15.89
N PRO A 159 3.85 3.06 -16.98
CA PRO A 159 2.82 3.71 -17.78
C PRO A 159 2.03 2.74 -18.69
N ASP A 160 2.58 1.56 -18.98
CA ASP A 160 1.93 0.57 -19.85
C ASP A 160 0.86 -0.22 -19.10
N GLN A 161 -0.30 0.40 -18.95
CA GLN A 161 -1.44 -0.21 -18.27
C GLN A 161 -2.08 -1.32 -19.11
N GLU A 162 -2.13 -1.17 -20.44
CA GLU A 162 -2.71 -2.18 -21.33
C GLU A 162 -1.87 -3.47 -21.31
N GLY A 163 -0.55 -3.33 -21.37
CA GLY A 163 0.38 -4.44 -21.24
C GLY A 163 0.24 -5.15 -19.89
N PHE A 164 0.15 -4.38 -18.81
CA PHE A 164 -0.07 -4.95 -17.49
C PHE A 164 -1.40 -5.70 -17.37
N PHE A 165 -2.50 -5.16 -17.87
CA PHE A 165 -3.80 -5.87 -17.84
C PHE A 165 -3.77 -7.14 -18.70
N SER A 166 -3.13 -7.09 -19.86
CA SER A 166 -2.95 -8.29 -20.70
C SER A 166 -2.12 -9.37 -19.97
N PHE A 167 -1.03 -8.97 -19.32
CA PHE A 167 -0.22 -9.86 -18.48
C PHE A 167 -1.04 -10.44 -17.31
N TRP A 168 -1.83 -9.61 -16.65
CA TRP A 168 -2.70 -10.04 -15.56
C TRP A 168 -3.72 -11.09 -16.02
N GLU A 169 -4.42 -10.85 -17.10
CA GLU A 169 -5.47 -11.74 -17.64
C GLU A 169 -4.91 -13.08 -18.12
N ASN A 170 -3.75 -13.07 -18.75
CA ASN A 170 -3.21 -14.24 -19.39
C ASN A 170 -2.29 -15.08 -18.49
N GLU A 171 -1.56 -14.47 -17.55
CA GLU A 171 -0.54 -15.15 -16.76
C GLU A 171 -0.91 -15.23 -15.27
N ILE A 172 -1.38 -14.12 -14.66
CA ILE A 172 -1.59 -14.06 -13.22
C ILE A 172 -2.93 -14.65 -12.82
N LEU A 173 -4.02 -14.19 -13.43
CA LEU A 173 -5.37 -14.60 -13.04
C LEU A 173 -5.62 -16.11 -13.22
N PRO A 174 -5.19 -16.77 -14.30
CA PRO A 174 -5.31 -18.22 -14.43
C PRO A 174 -4.53 -18.98 -13.34
N ALA A 175 -3.31 -18.53 -13.02
CA ALA A 175 -2.48 -19.17 -12.01
C ALA A 175 -3.07 -19.06 -10.60
N LEU A 176 -3.71 -17.94 -10.26
CA LEU A 176 -4.41 -17.75 -8.98
C LEU A 176 -5.70 -18.59 -8.84
N ARG A 177 -6.34 -18.94 -9.96
CA ARG A 177 -7.57 -19.76 -9.95
C ARG A 177 -7.30 -21.27 -9.82
N THR A 178 -6.10 -21.70 -10.14
CA THR A 178 -5.73 -23.13 -10.17
C THR A 178 -4.91 -23.58 -8.96
N GLY A 179 -4.48 -22.69 -8.12
CA GLY A 179 -3.70 -22.94 -6.89
C GLY A 179 -4.49 -22.72 -5.65
#